data_3947f6529ce45c29882d8ecbf6588af0
#
_entry.id   3947f6529ce45c29882d8ecbf6588af0
#
_cell.length_a   1.000
_cell.length_b   1.000
_cell.length_c   1.000
_cell.angle_alpha   90.00
_cell.angle_beta   90.00
_cell.angle_gamma   90.00
#
_symmetry.space_group_name_H-M   'P 1'
#
loop_
_entity.id
_entity.type
_entity.pdbx_description
1 polymer ?
#
loop_
_entity_poly.entity_id
_entity_poly.type
_entity_poly.pdbx_seq_one_letter_code
_entity_poly.pdbx_strand_id
1 'polypeptide(L)'
;MEKLNVAIADDNERMLNLLGEIVESDKDLKLVGKARNGEDIYHIIRDKQPDVVLLDLIMPKMDGISVMEMIGADKTVKKQPNFIIVTAIGQERITEDAFEKGAAYYILKPFRNETTHLSRLQRFSI
;
A
#
# COMPACT_ATOMS: atom_id res chain seq x y z
N MET A 1 4.39 22.99 -0.63
CA MET A 1 4.42 21.75 0.15
C MET A 1 4.65 20.55 -0.74
N GLU A 2 5.58 19.72 -0.40
CA GLU A 2 5.86 18.53 -1.18
C GLU A 2 4.75 17.51 -1.04
N LYS A 3 4.46 16.80 -2.13
CA LYS A 3 3.49 15.72 -2.12
C LYS A 3 4.12 14.46 -1.54
N LEU A 4 3.32 13.64 -0.87
CA LEU A 4 3.73 12.31 -0.48
C LEU A 4 3.67 11.38 -1.69
N ASN A 5 4.73 10.65 -1.93
CA ASN A 5 4.79 9.68 -3.00
C ASN A 5 4.17 8.36 -2.53
N VAL A 6 3.21 7.86 -3.29
CA VAL A 6 2.43 6.67 -2.93
C VAL A 6 2.56 5.61 -4.02
N ALA A 7 2.82 4.38 -3.62
CA ALA A 7 2.74 3.21 -4.50
C ALA A 7 1.63 2.28 -4.00
N ILE A 8 1.04 1.53 -4.90
CA ILE A 8 -0.11 0.67 -4.58
C ILE A 8 0.12 -0.73 -5.14
N ALA A 9 -0.19 -1.74 -4.35
CA ALA A 9 -0.17 -3.13 -4.80
C ALA A 9 -1.45 -3.85 -4.42
N ASP A 10 -2.13 -4.42 -5.41
CA ASP A 10 -3.33 -5.24 -5.22
C ASP A 10 -3.52 -6.09 -6.47
N ASP A 11 -3.74 -7.39 -6.31
CA ASP A 11 -3.92 -8.28 -7.46
C ASP A 11 -5.27 -8.12 -8.14
N ASN A 12 -6.24 -7.50 -7.47
CA ASN A 12 -7.53 -7.18 -8.05
C ASN A 12 -7.45 -5.87 -8.82
N GLU A 13 -7.62 -5.94 -10.12
CA GLU A 13 -7.47 -4.77 -11.00
C GLU A 13 -8.46 -3.64 -10.67
N ARG A 14 -9.71 -3.99 -10.34
CA ARG A 14 -10.71 -2.98 -9.98
C ARG A 14 -10.31 -2.23 -8.71
N MET A 15 -9.84 -2.96 -7.70
CA MET A 15 -9.38 -2.35 -6.46
C MET A 15 -8.16 -1.49 -6.70
N LEU A 16 -7.21 -1.98 -7.50
CA LEU A 16 -6.00 -1.24 -7.84
C LEU A 16 -6.34 0.09 -8.51
N ASN A 17 -7.27 0.05 -9.47
CA ASN A 17 -7.70 1.26 -10.18
C ASN A 17 -8.44 2.22 -9.26
N LEU A 18 -9.32 1.71 -8.39
CA LEU A 18 -10.03 2.53 -7.43
C LEU A 18 -9.06 3.25 -6.49
N LEU A 19 -8.12 2.52 -5.91
CA LEU A 19 -7.13 3.13 -5.02
C LEU A 19 -6.27 4.15 -5.77
N GLY A 20 -5.92 3.86 -7.03
CA GLY A 20 -5.17 4.80 -7.86
C GLY A 20 -5.93 6.09 -8.09
N GLU A 21 -7.22 6.00 -8.40
CA GLU A 21 -8.06 7.19 -8.60
C GLU A 21 -8.16 8.02 -7.33
N ILE A 22 -8.31 7.36 -6.18
CA ILE A 22 -8.40 8.05 -4.90
C ILE A 22 -7.10 8.81 -4.61
N VAL A 23 -5.96 8.16 -4.81
CA VAL A 23 -4.66 8.81 -4.61
C VAL A 23 -4.48 9.99 -5.57
N GLU A 24 -4.79 9.79 -6.85
CA GLU A 24 -4.63 10.84 -7.86
C GLU A 24 -5.58 12.02 -7.65
N SER A 25 -6.71 11.80 -7.00
CA SER A 25 -7.66 12.88 -6.70
C SER A 25 -7.23 13.76 -5.53
N ASP A 26 -6.26 13.32 -4.75
CA ASP A 26 -5.77 14.07 -3.60
C ASP A 26 -4.57 14.92 -4.01
N LYS A 27 -4.68 16.22 -3.85
CA LYS A 27 -3.63 17.16 -4.26
C LYS A 27 -2.33 17.02 -3.48
N ASP A 28 -2.38 16.38 -2.31
CA ASP A 28 -1.21 16.20 -1.45
C ASP A 28 -0.50 14.87 -1.67
N LEU A 29 -1.05 14.03 -2.55
CA LEU A 29 -0.49 12.72 -2.86
C LEU A 29 -0.07 12.64 -4.32
N LYS A 30 0.98 11.87 -4.57
CA LYS A 30 1.46 11.60 -5.92
C LYS A 30 1.60 10.10 -6.11
N LEU A 31 0.87 9.55 -7.08
CA LEU A 31 0.98 8.13 -7.40
C LEU A 31 2.25 7.88 -8.23
N VAL A 32 3.15 7.07 -7.70
CA VAL A 32 4.44 6.79 -8.36
C VAL A 32 4.53 5.39 -8.94
N GLY A 33 3.60 4.51 -8.61
CA GLY A 33 3.57 3.17 -9.20
C GLY A 33 2.41 2.34 -8.72
N LYS A 34 2.01 1.38 -9.56
CA LYS A 34 0.99 0.39 -9.26
C LYS A 34 1.50 -0.99 -9.65
N ALA A 35 1.19 -1.99 -8.86
CA ALA A 35 1.58 -3.36 -9.13
C ALA A 35 0.46 -4.33 -8.77
N ARG A 36 0.46 -5.51 -9.41
CA ARG A 36 -0.55 -6.55 -9.18
C ARG A 36 0.02 -7.77 -8.47
N ASN A 37 1.28 -7.72 -8.09
CA ASN A 37 1.94 -8.82 -7.38
C ASN A 37 3.08 -8.26 -6.54
N GLY A 38 3.58 -9.09 -5.62
CA GLY A 38 4.60 -8.66 -4.68
C GLY A 38 5.96 -8.41 -5.31
N GLU A 39 6.31 -9.18 -6.33
CA GLU A 39 7.60 -9.00 -7.00
C GLU A 39 7.68 -7.61 -7.66
N ASP A 40 6.63 -7.22 -8.37
CA ASP A 40 6.60 -5.92 -9.05
C ASP A 40 6.60 -4.76 -8.06
N ILE A 41 5.82 -4.86 -6.97
CA ILE A 41 5.83 -3.77 -5.98
C ILE A 41 7.16 -3.68 -5.26
N TYR A 42 7.83 -4.80 -5.01
CA TYR A 42 9.17 -4.78 -4.43
C TYR A 42 10.11 -3.92 -5.29
N HIS A 43 10.10 -4.14 -6.61
CA HIS A 43 10.96 -3.37 -7.53
C HIS A 43 10.59 -1.89 -7.55
N ILE A 44 9.29 -1.57 -7.54
CA ILE A 44 8.83 -0.18 -7.49
C ILE A 44 9.31 0.51 -6.21
N ILE A 45 9.19 -0.16 -5.07
CA ILE A 45 9.63 0.41 -3.79
C ILE A 45 11.14 0.67 -3.82
N ARG A 46 11.91 -0.28 -4.31
CA ARG A 46 13.35 -0.13 -4.39
C ARG A 46 13.76 1.03 -5.30
N ASP A 47 13.11 1.15 -6.46
CA ASP A 47 13.49 2.12 -7.48
C ASP A 47 12.95 3.53 -7.20
N LYS A 48 11.73 3.63 -6.70
CA LYS A 48 11.06 4.91 -6.49
C LYS A 48 11.10 5.40 -5.05
N GLN A 49 11.34 4.52 -4.11
CA GLN A 49 11.38 4.81 -2.68
C GLN A 49 10.23 5.70 -2.21
N PRO A 50 8.98 5.22 -2.36
CA PRO A 50 7.81 6.00 -1.98
C PRO A 50 7.73 6.25 -0.48
N ASP A 51 6.96 7.26 -0.10
CA ASP A 51 6.71 7.55 1.31
C ASP A 51 5.71 6.57 1.92
N VAL A 52 4.73 6.16 1.12
CA VAL A 52 3.63 5.29 1.55
C VAL A 52 3.39 4.20 0.51
N VAL A 53 3.14 2.99 0.97
CA VAL A 53 2.74 1.87 0.11
C VAL A 53 1.42 1.33 0.61
N LEU A 54 0.39 1.37 -0.25
CA LEU A 54 -0.89 0.71 0.01
C LEU A 54 -0.72 -0.73 -0.47
N LEU A 55 -0.79 -1.69 0.44
CA LEU A 55 -0.35 -3.06 0.20
C LEU A 55 -1.40 -4.09 0.55
N ASP A 56 -1.87 -4.82 -0.45
CA ASP A 56 -2.64 -6.05 -0.24
C ASP A 56 -1.67 -7.14 0.23
N LEU A 57 -2.05 -7.91 1.22
CA LEU A 57 -1.19 -8.96 1.76
C LEU A 57 -1.23 -10.25 0.95
N ILE A 58 -2.35 -10.53 0.27
CA ILE A 58 -2.54 -11.77 -0.48
C ILE A 58 -2.41 -11.50 -1.97
N MET A 59 -1.24 -11.79 -2.50
CA MET A 59 -0.92 -11.54 -3.91
C MET A 59 -0.09 -12.71 -4.47
N PRO A 60 -0.16 -12.94 -5.80
CA PRO A 60 0.70 -13.96 -6.43
C PRO A 60 2.16 -13.53 -6.46
N LYS A 61 3.02 -14.48 -6.72
CA LYS A 61 4.48 -14.38 -6.85
C LYS A 61 5.20 -14.08 -5.54
N MET A 62 4.74 -13.07 -4.80
CA MET A 62 5.28 -12.71 -3.51
C MET A 62 4.17 -12.02 -2.73
N ASP A 63 3.85 -12.52 -1.55
CA ASP A 63 2.79 -11.91 -0.73
C ASP A 63 3.28 -10.62 -0.05
N GLY A 64 2.34 -9.87 0.52
CA GLY A 64 2.66 -8.58 1.11
C GLY A 64 3.58 -8.66 2.33
N ILE A 65 3.44 -9.69 3.16
CA ILE A 65 4.33 -9.87 4.31
C ILE A 65 5.77 -10.07 3.83
N SER A 66 5.95 -10.89 2.80
CA SER A 66 7.28 -11.13 2.22
C SER A 66 7.88 -9.85 1.63
N VAL A 67 7.03 -9.02 0.98
CA VAL A 67 7.48 -7.71 0.48
C VAL A 67 8.01 -6.85 1.63
N MET A 68 7.26 -6.76 2.72
CA MET A 68 7.68 -5.97 3.87
C MET A 68 9.02 -6.45 4.43
N GLU A 69 9.16 -7.77 4.55
CA GLU A 69 10.40 -8.36 5.08
C GLU A 69 11.59 -8.10 4.15
N MET A 70 11.40 -8.27 2.85
CA MET A 70 12.47 -8.04 1.88
C MET A 70 12.88 -6.57 1.82
N ILE A 71 11.92 -5.67 1.84
CA ILE A 71 12.21 -4.24 1.86
C ILE A 71 12.96 -3.86 3.14
N GLY A 72 12.52 -4.40 4.27
CA GLY A 72 13.19 -4.13 5.54
C GLY A 72 14.65 -4.60 5.57
N ALA A 73 14.97 -5.67 4.84
CA ALA A 73 16.31 -6.23 4.78
C ALA A 73 17.16 -5.67 3.62
N ASP A 74 16.57 -4.94 2.71
CA ASP A 74 17.26 -4.45 1.51
C ASP A 74 18.04 -3.17 1.83
N LYS A 75 19.35 -3.28 1.85
CA LYS A 75 20.24 -2.16 2.20
C LYS A 75 20.28 -1.07 1.12
N THR A 76 19.79 -1.36 -0.08
CA THR A 76 19.71 -0.35 -1.15
C THR A 76 18.51 0.57 -0.96
N VAL A 77 17.54 0.17 -0.13
CA VAL A 77 16.39 1.01 0.19
C VAL A 77 16.79 1.94 1.34
N LYS A 78 17.12 3.19 0.99
CA LYS A 78 17.58 4.18 1.96
C LYS A 78 16.43 4.74 2.80
N LYS A 79 15.22 4.75 2.23
CA LYS A 79 14.05 5.29 2.87
C LYS A 79 13.00 4.18 2.97
N GLN A 80 12.74 3.71 4.18
CA GLN A 80 11.73 2.70 4.43
C GLN A 80 10.34 3.34 4.33
N PRO A 81 9.45 2.79 3.51
CA PRO A 81 8.11 3.36 3.37
C PRO A 81 7.24 3.02 4.58
N ASN A 82 6.17 3.79 4.75
CA ASN A 82 5.09 3.41 5.65
C ASN A 82 4.14 2.47 4.89
N PHE A 83 3.95 1.27 5.38
CA PHE A 83 3.03 0.30 4.79
C PHE A 83 1.64 0.47 5.40
N ILE A 84 0.67 0.70 4.54
CA ILE A 84 -0.75 0.73 4.92
C ILE A 84 -1.39 -0.48 4.27
N ILE A 85 -1.90 -1.39 5.09
CA ILE A 85 -2.42 -2.66 4.61
C ILE A 85 -3.85 -2.48 4.12
N VAL A 86 -4.15 -2.98 2.93
CA VAL A 86 -5.50 -2.99 2.38
C VAL A 86 -6.02 -4.41 2.57
N THR A 87 -6.89 -4.61 3.54
CA THR A 87 -7.29 -5.93 4.01
C THR A 87 -8.80 -6.14 3.92
N ALA A 88 -9.25 -7.39 3.98
CA ALA A 88 -10.67 -7.75 3.92
C ALA A 88 -11.11 -8.40 5.24
N ILE A 89 -12.42 -8.42 5.46
CA ILE A 89 -13.02 -9.15 6.56
C ILE A 89 -12.61 -10.63 6.41
N GLY A 90 -12.18 -11.24 7.50
CA GLY A 90 -11.67 -12.60 7.49
C GLY A 90 -10.15 -12.71 7.41
N GLN A 91 -9.46 -11.58 7.25
CA GLN A 91 -8.00 -11.55 7.16
C GLN A 91 -7.35 -10.94 8.41
N GLU A 92 -8.02 -11.03 9.55
CA GLU A 92 -7.56 -10.37 10.78
C GLU A 92 -6.20 -10.91 11.25
N ARG A 93 -6.00 -12.23 11.17
CA ARG A 93 -4.75 -12.82 11.62
C ARG A 93 -3.54 -12.38 10.80
N ILE A 94 -3.68 -12.41 9.46
CA ILE A 94 -2.57 -11.98 8.60
C ILE A 94 -2.32 -10.48 8.73
N THR A 95 -3.38 -9.71 8.99
CA THR A 95 -3.25 -8.27 9.24
C THR A 95 -2.48 -8.01 10.53
N GLU A 96 -2.74 -8.79 11.58
CA GLU A 96 -1.95 -8.70 12.82
C GLU A 96 -0.49 -9.02 12.56
N ASP A 97 -0.20 -10.04 11.76
CA ASP A 97 1.16 -10.39 11.39
C ASP A 97 1.86 -9.22 10.70
N ALA A 98 1.14 -8.51 9.83
CA ALA A 98 1.68 -7.33 9.15
C ALA A 98 2.04 -6.23 10.15
N PHE A 99 1.22 -6.01 11.18
CA PHE A 99 1.54 -5.03 12.21
C PHE A 99 2.79 -5.43 12.99
N GLU A 100 2.97 -6.70 13.27
CA GLU A 100 4.19 -7.20 13.92
C GLU A 100 5.43 -6.96 13.06
N LYS A 101 5.26 -6.91 11.73
CA LYS A 101 6.34 -6.64 10.78
C LYS A 101 6.51 -5.15 10.48
N GLY A 102 5.74 -4.28 11.12
CA GLY A 102 5.92 -2.84 11.02
C GLY A 102 4.92 -2.08 10.17
N ALA A 103 3.78 -2.68 9.81
CA ALA A 103 2.72 -1.93 9.12
C ALA A 103 2.23 -0.79 10.01
N ALA A 104 2.01 0.37 9.39
CA ALA A 104 1.62 1.58 10.11
C ALA A 104 0.11 1.65 10.38
N TYR A 105 -0.69 1.13 9.45
CA TYR A 105 -2.14 1.21 9.56
C TYR A 105 -2.78 0.22 8.57
N TYR A 106 -4.11 0.12 8.62
CA TYR A 106 -4.84 -0.69 7.67
C TYR A 106 -6.11 0.01 7.19
N ILE A 107 -6.58 -0.39 6.00
CA ILE A 107 -7.84 0.04 5.42
C ILE A 107 -8.62 -1.22 5.09
N LEU A 108 -9.90 -1.25 5.47
CA LEU A 108 -10.75 -2.42 5.28
C LEU A 108 -11.47 -2.37 3.95
N LYS A 109 -11.40 -3.44 3.16
CA LYS A 109 -12.20 -3.62 1.95
C LYS A 109 -13.26 -4.71 2.19
N PRO A 110 -14.31 -4.86 1.35
CA PRO A 110 -14.57 -4.05 0.17
C PRO A 110 -15.07 -2.66 0.52
N PHE A 111 -14.77 -1.72 -0.35
CA PHE A 111 -15.27 -0.37 -0.18
C PHE A 111 -16.66 -0.30 -0.78
N ARG A 112 -17.62 0.12 0.03
CA ARG A 112 -19.01 0.21 -0.40
C ARG A 112 -19.44 1.64 -0.70
N ASN A 113 -18.65 2.59 -0.23
CA ASN A 113 -18.98 4.00 -0.32
C ASN A 113 -17.70 4.76 -0.59
N GLU A 114 -17.59 5.36 -1.77
CA GLU A 114 -16.39 6.09 -2.19
C GLU A 114 -16.07 7.27 -1.27
N THR A 115 -17.11 7.97 -0.79
CA THR A 115 -16.91 9.08 0.12
C THR A 115 -16.23 8.64 1.42
N THR A 116 -16.65 7.50 1.94
CA THR A 116 -16.04 6.93 3.15
C THR A 116 -14.57 6.58 2.90
N HIS A 117 -14.27 6.08 1.70
CA HIS A 117 -12.89 5.78 1.34
C HIS A 117 -12.01 7.00 1.29
N LEU A 118 -12.47 8.02 0.62
CA LEU A 118 -11.74 9.27 0.53
C LEU A 118 -11.44 9.82 1.92
N SER A 119 -12.43 9.80 2.81
CA SER A 119 -12.24 10.26 4.18
C SER A 119 -11.16 9.46 4.91
N ARG A 120 -11.14 8.14 4.74
CA ARG A 120 -10.14 7.29 5.38
C ARG A 120 -8.73 7.57 4.86
N LEU A 121 -8.59 7.71 3.55
CA LEU A 121 -7.28 7.99 2.96
C LEU A 121 -6.77 9.38 3.31
N GLN A 122 -7.66 10.36 3.37
CA GLN A 122 -7.27 11.72 3.72
C GLN A 122 -6.64 11.82 5.10
N ARG A 123 -6.96 10.91 6.02
CA ARG A 123 -6.33 10.87 7.34
C ARG A 123 -4.83 10.61 7.28
N PHE A 124 -4.34 10.02 6.19
CA PHE A 124 -2.93 9.69 6.04
C PHE A 124 -2.17 10.70 5.21
N SER A 125 -2.86 11.60 4.55
CA SER A 125 -2.22 12.62 3.71
C SER A 125 -1.81 13.86 4.50
N ILE A 126 -2.09 13.89 5.76
CA ILE A 126 -1.80 15.06 6.61
C ILE A 126 -0.46 14.92 7.31
#